data_c24a22d7f6830336c12b52efb60e646f
#
_entry.id   c24a22d7f6830336c12b52efb60e646f
#
_cell.length_a   1.000
_cell.length_b   1.000
_cell.length_c   1.000
_cell.angle_alpha   90.00
_cell.angle_beta   90.00
_cell.angle_gamma   90.00
#
_symmetry.space_group_name_H-M   'P 1'
#
loop_
_entity.id
_entity.type
_entity.pdbx_description
1 polymer ?
#
loop_
_entity_poly.entity_id
_entity_poly.type
_entity_poly.pdbx_seq_one_letter_code
_entity_poly.pdbx_strand_id
1 'polypeptide(L)'
;YESEPFVKVGLKNISDADLPVNVSLFVPTMMDNPHSESVTLPPKSDEEYEIGVSFSSDVLTSKKATFDNLVQPEVKVSYKQGGEEKLAQKKMESSYVLGKGKLTWSNPDMIACYVTPADAVVDKFSRNYIQYYTPVLNDYFGRSNLGRGIILYDALGTHGLVYNIDLETPFLDIADDKSAFDTVKYPGDMLRDKIGDCDDLTALYGSLLANLGIETMFLDVFKPGAGHIFLMFDSGVKPDDVSKYFLDENEVVVLNDKVWIPIEATLVGKPFFSAWKQGALKYNEMKAENYVNTISVKEASAKYLAGSHITPDMPMPTIDGINDLLKEDIKQYGMWLEQIVYNSVGSRLIAAEDYYDAGVKYMEFKRFKEAVEMLETAINMKPVFPDAINTLGVCYTKLEEYAKAIEFYEEALQQAGEHAGYMLNIAITQFMLGNKGLAKQKYDEVVMIDPMFEGKLDKVFGAAKASIAGTSEGPKLKISADLEAELAEGSTKGLVEVKEAPKNVEPEDIKKVNFRKRRARSDNTVGVTFARLGNYSMAIDYFKKAIANDSEEMDYKVNLAVALYRMYRYDEAMGYYEEVKKAKPELVTQLDFIESMGENTPKFDKFD
;
A
#
# COMPACT_ATOMS: atom_id res chain seq x y z
N TYR A 1 -22.04 -20.65 12.69
CA TYR A 1 -23.17 -21.58 12.98
C TYR A 1 -24.52 -20.85 13.02
N GLU A 2 -24.57 -19.56 13.37
CA GLU A 2 -25.86 -18.81 13.42
C GLU A 2 -26.38 -18.44 12.02
N SER A 3 -25.55 -18.40 11.02
CA SER A 3 -25.88 -18.03 9.63
C SER A 3 -26.11 -19.23 8.70
N GLU A 4 -25.82 -20.44 9.16
CA GLU A 4 -25.97 -21.67 8.38
C GLU A 4 -26.91 -22.65 9.08
N PRO A 5 -27.74 -23.38 8.35
CA PRO A 5 -28.62 -24.36 8.95
C PRO A 5 -27.83 -25.47 9.60
N PHE A 6 -28.18 -25.81 10.86
CA PHE A 6 -27.51 -26.88 11.60
C PHE A 6 -28.21 -28.23 11.41
N VAL A 7 -29.50 -28.21 11.23
CA VAL A 7 -30.33 -29.41 10.99
C VAL A 7 -31.40 -29.11 9.94
N LYS A 8 -31.66 -30.08 9.06
CA LYS A 8 -32.80 -30.08 8.15
C LYS A 8 -33.89 -31.02 8.69
N VAL A 9 -35.12 -30.56 8.77
CA VAL A 9 -36.24 -31.27 9.30
C VAL A 9 -37.35 -31.37 8.25
N GLY A 10 -37.60 -32.59 7.77
CA GLY A 10 -38.76 -32.85 6.90
C GLY A 10 -40.08 -32.79 7.70
N LEU A 11 -40.96 -31.88 7.34
CA LEU A 11 -42.26 -31.67 7.97
C LEU A 11 -43.40 -31.91 6.98
N LYS A 12 -44.32 -32.77 7.32
CA LYS A 12 -45.46 -33.11 6.47
C LYS A 12 -46.78 -32.80 7.14
N ASN A 13 -47.56 -31.88 6.58
CA ASN A 13 -48.93 -31.63 6.99
C ASN A 13 -49.90 -32.48 6.16
N ILE A 14 -50.52 -33.46 6.80
CA ILE A 14 -51.50 -34.36 6.17
C ILE A 14 -52.94 -33.86 6.31
N SER A 15 -53.18 -32.75 7.02
CA SER A 15 -54.51 -32.15 7.21
C SER A 15 -54.95 -31.28 6.04
N ASP A 16 -56.20 -30.92 5.99
CA ASP A 16 -56.81 -30.03 4.99
C ASP A 16 -56.77 -28.55 5.43
N ALA A 17 -56.10 -28.22 6.53
CA ALA A 17 -55.98 -26.89 7.07
C ALA A 17 -54.50 -26.52 7.37
N ASP A 18 -54.24 -25.23 7.47
CA ASP A 18 -52.95 -24.73 7.93
C ASP A 18 -52.62 -25.28 9.31
N LEU A 19 -51.39 -25.73 9.51
CA LEU A 19 -50.90 -26.30 10.75
C LEU A 19 -49.74 -25.49 11.31
N PRO A 20 -49.97 -24.63 12.31
CA PRO A 20 -48.90 -24.00 13.05
C PRO A 20 -48.11 -25.06 13.85
N VAL A 21 -46.83 -25.12 13.62
CA VAL A 21 -45.89 -26.00 14.33
C VAL A 21 -44.78 -25.17 14.95
N ASN A 22 -44.28 -25.63 16.09
CA ASN A 22 -43.07 -25.07 16.69
C ASN A 22 -41.98 -26.13 16.60
N VAL A 23 -40.89 -25.77 15.90
CA VAL A 23 -39.70 -26.61 15.75
C VAL A 23 -38.65 -26.11 16.71
N SER A 24 -38.10 -26.99 17.54
CA SER A 24 -37.02 -26.64 18.46
C SER A 24 -35.86 -27.60 18.32
N LEU A 25 -34.66 -27.03 18.33
CA LEU A 25 -33.40 -27.73 18.30
C LEU A 25 -32.66 -27.52 19.63
N PHE A 26 -32.16 -28.59 20.19
CA PHE A 26 -31.33 -28.57 21.37
C PHE A 26 -30.07 -29.41 21.15
N VAL A 27 -28.91 -28.82 21.38
CA VAL A 27 -27.64 -29.53 21.36
C VAL A 27 -27.11 -29.63 22.78
N PRO A 28 -27.22 -30.79 23.42
CA PRO A 28 -26.76 -30.99 24.78
C PRO A 28 -25.30 -30.59 24.96
N THR A 29 -24.98 -29.99 26.09
CA THR A 29 -23.63 -29.48 26.45
C THR A 29 -23.13 -28.25 25.67
N MET A 30 -23.82 -27.85 24.62
CA MET A 30 -23.43 -26.72 23.77
C MET A 30 -24.44 -25.56 23.84
N MET A 31 -25.65 -25.81 24.29
CA MET A 31 -26.74 -24.83 24.42
C MET A 31 -27.29 -24.82 25.83
N ASP A 32 -27.61 -23.64 26.35
CA ASP A 32 -28.28 -23.50 27.65
C ASP A 32 -29.79 -23.76 27.55
N ASN A 33 -30.38 -23.32 26.43
CA ASN A 33 -31.79 -23.49 26.13
C ASN A 33 -32.00 -23.95 24.68
N PRO A 34 -33.09 -24.67 24.37
CA PRO A 34 -33.43 -25.00 23.00
C PRO A 34 -33.66 -23.72 22.17
N HIS A 35 -33.13 -23.70 20.94
CA HIS A 35 -33.52 -22.72 19.92
C HIS A 35 -34.85 -23.16 19.32
N SER A 36 -35.83 -22.26 19.20
CA SER A 36 -37.17 -22.61 18.76
C SER A 36 -37.72 -21.61 17.75
N GLU A 37 -38.27 -22.12 16.67
CA GLU A 37 -38.90 -21.34 15.62
C GLU A 37 -40.30 -21.84 15.32
N SER A 38 -41.23 -20.91 15.03
CA SER A 38 -42.60 -21.24 14.67
C SER A 38 -42.81 -21.10 13.17
N VAL A 39 -43.32 -22.14 12.55
CA VAL A 39 -43.64 -22.18 11.12
C VAL A 39 -45.09 -22.64 10.94
N THR A 40 -45.74 -22.16 9.88
CA THR A 40 -47.08 -22.63 9.50
C THR A 40 -46.99 -23.47 8.26
N LEU A 41 -47.32 -24.74 8.37
CA LEU A 41 -47.32 -25.68 7.25
C LEU A 41 -48.64 -25.57 6.48
N PRO A 42 -48.64 -25.30 5.16
CA PRO A 42 -49.84 -25.30 4.34
C PRO A 42 -50.55 -26.65 4.34
N PRO A 43 -51.84 -26.70 3.98
CA PRO A 43 -52.59 -27.97 3.85
C PRO A 43 -51.90 -28.91 2.87
N LYS A 44 -51.77 -30.19 3.22
CA LYS A 44 -51.18 -31.25 2.38
C LYS A 44 -49.75 -30.98 1.95
N SER A 45 -49.02 -30.08 2.61
CA SER A 45 -47.64 -29.78 2.31
C SER A 45 -46.68 -30.88 2.79
N ASP A 46 -45.55 -30.96 2.08
CA ASP A 46 -44.39 -31.77 2.44
C ASP A 46 -43.15 -30.87 2.20
N GLU A 47 -42.61 -30.34 3.29
CA GLU A 47 -41.59 -29.27 3.24
C GLU A 47 -40.38 -29.66 4.08
N GLU A 48 -39.18 -29.30 3.58
CA GLU A 48 -37.95 -29.36 4.34
C GLU A 48 -37.71 -28.02 5.01
N TYR A 49 -37.56 -28.03 6.32
CA TYR A 49 -37.32 -26.87 7.14
C TYR A 49 -35.90 -26.87 7.70
N GLU A 50 -35.19 -25.77 7.53
CA GLU A 50 -33.83 -25.59 8.02
C GLU A 50 -33.87 -24.83 9.36
N ILE A 51 -33.22 -25.36 10.39
CA ILE A 51 -33.13 -24.72 11.70
C ILE A 51 -31.66 -24.48 12.07
N GLY A 52 -31.33 -23.24 12.45
CA GLY A 52 -30.05 -22.85 12.96
C GLY A 52 -29.81 -23.22 14.43
N VAL A 53 -28.62 -22.89 14.93
CA VAL A 53 -28.25 -23.13 16.33
C VAL A 53 -27.60 -21.89 16.93
N SER A 54 -27.89 -21.60 18.18
CA SER A 54 -27.21 -20.57 18.97
C SER A 54 -26.53 -21.23 20.16
N PHE A 55 -25.19 -21.32 20.11
CA PHE A 55 -24.42 -21.91 21.20
C PHE A 55 -24.27 -20.92 22.35
N SER A 56 -24.16 -21.44 23.59
CA SER A 56 -23.98 -20.59 24.76
C SER A 56 -22.64 -19.85 24.73
N SER A 57 -22.63 -18.60 25.21
CA SER A 57 -21.42 -17.78 25.28
C SER A 57 -20.31 -18.45 26.10
N ASP A 58 -20.68 -19.17 27.15
CA ASP A 58 -19.73 -19.88 28.01
C ASP A 58 -19.05 -21.04 27.27
N VAL A 59 -19.76 -21.72 26.37
CA VAL A 59 -19.17 -22.74 25.51
C VAL A 59 -18.22 -22.09 24.49
N LEU A 60 -18.66 -21.01 23.84
CA LEU A 60 -17.88 -20.32 22.81
C LEU A 60 -16.56 -19.71 23.35
N THR A 61 -16.53 -19.34 24.63
CA THR A 61 -15.34 -18.76 25.27
C THR A 61 -14.50 -19.77 26.04
N SER A 62 -15.00 -20.98 26.28
CA SER A 62 -14.32 -22.02 27.05
C SER A 62 -13.30 -22.80 26.22
N LYS A 63 -12.42 -23.56 26.91
CA LYS A 63 -11.53 -24.53 26.28
C LYS A 63 -12.28 -25.60 25.46
N LYS A 64 -13.57 -25.84 25.72
CA LYS A 64 -14.37 -26.76 24.90
C LYS A 64 -14.48 -26.33 23.44
N ALA A 65 -14.50 -25.01 23.19
CA ALA A 65 -14.54 -24.49 21.83
C ALA A 65 -13.25 -24.76 21.03
N THR A 66 -12.16 -25.12 21.70
CA THR A 66 -10.87 -25.43 21.03
C THR A 66 -10.81 -26.83 20.42
N PHE A 67 -11.68 -27.74 20.90
CA PHE A 67 -11.68 -29.13 20.49
C PHE A 67 -12.97 -29.50 19.77
N ASP A 68 -12.90 -30.52 18.93
CA ASP A 68 -14.10 -31.12 18.33
C ASP A 68 -14.95 -31.79 19.41
N ASN A 69 -16.22 -31.48 19.40
CA ASN A 69 -17.17 -32.02 20.37
C ASN A 69 -18.15 -32.94 19.67
N LEU A 70 -18.14 -34.22 20.04
CA LEU A 70 -19.18 -35.15 19.61
C LEU A 70 -20.48 -34.81 20.33
N VAL A 71 -21.51 -34.46 19.59
CA VAL A 71 -22.80 -34.07 20.08
C VAL A 71 -23.90 -34.93 19.48
N GLN A 72 -25.01 -35.05 20.17
CA GLN A 72 -26.24 -35.70 19.67
C GLN A 72 -27.37 -34.69 19.73
N PRO A 73 -27.67 -33.96 18.64
CA PRO A 73 -28.74 -32.98 18.62
C PRO A 73 -30.11 -33.62 18.84
N GLU A 74 -31.00 -32.89 19.51
CA GLU A 74 -32.40 -33.28 19.71
C GLU A 74 -33.33 -32.29 19.03
N VAL A 75 -34.18 -32.77 18.14
CA VAL A 75 -35.24 -31.99 17.50
C VAL A 75 -36.58 -32.35 18.10
N LYS A 76 -37.36 -31.32 18.47
CA LYS A 76 -38.72 -31.42 18.92
C LYS A 76 -39.62 -30.62 18.01
N VAL A 77 -40.75 -31.22 17.65
CA VAL A 77 -41.79 -30.53 16.88
C VAL A 77 -43.07 -30.63 17.69
N SER A 78 -43.62 -29.47 18.08
CA SER A 78 -44.91 -29.42 18.78
C SER A 78 -45.98 -28.71 17.93
N TYR A 79 -47.20 -29.17 18.00
CA TYR A 79 -48.35 -28.59 17.31
C TYR A 79 -49.63 -28.88 18.06
N LYS A 80 -50.71 -28.11 17.81
CA LYS A 80 -52.03 -28.31 18.42
C LYS A 80 -52.95 -29.05 17.47
N GLN A 81 -53.57 -30.10 17.95
CA GLN A 81 -54.58 -30.87 17.23
C GLN A 81 -55.80 -31.16 18.16
N GLY A 82 -56.95 -30.69 17.77
CA GLY A 82 -58.17 -30.88 18.57
C GLY A 82 -58.14 -30.22 19.95
N GLY A 83 -57.35 -29.18 20.15
CA GLY A 83 -57.16 -28.49 21.44
C GLY A 83 -56.05 -29.09 22.31
N GLU A 84 -55.51 -30.25 21.97
CA GLU A 84 -54.40 -30.91 22.66
C GLU A 84 -53.06 -30.58 21.98
N GLU A 85 -52.03 -30.38 22.78
CA GLU A 85 -50.64 -30.27 22.28
C GLU A 85 -50.10 -31.65 21.95
N LYS A 86 -49.61 -31.80 20.74
CA LYS A 86 -48.91 -33.00 20.25
C LYS A 86 -47.44 -32.69 20.16
N LEU A 87 -46.59 -33.65 20.56
CA LEU A 87 -45.14 -33.55 20.56
C LEU A 87 -44.53 -34.73 19.80
N ALA A 88 -43.72 -34.46 18.83
CA ALA A 88 -42.78 -35.39 18.22
C ALA A 88 -41.36 -35.02 18.62
N GLN A 89 -40.55 -35.98 19.00
CA GLN A 89 -39.15 -35.77 19.37
C GLN A 89 -38.28 -36.81 18.70
N LYS A 90 -37.16 -36.38 18.16
CA LYS A 90 -36.15 -37.26 17.56
C LYS A 90 -34.75 -36.84 18.01
N LYS A 91 -33.99 -37.82 18.51
CA LYS A 91 -32.53 -37.65 18.63
C LYS A 91 -31.91 -37.89 17.27
N MET A 92 -31.09 -36.97 16.85
CA MET A 92 -30.37 -37.07 15.61
C MET A 92 -29.17 -38.01 15.76
N GLU A 93 -28.55 -38.37 14.64
CA GLU A 93 -27.28 -39.06 14.68
C GLU A 93 -26.20 -38.18 15.33
N SER A 94 -25.25 -38.83 15.96
CA SER A 94 -24.14 -38.12 16.57
C SER A 94 -23.31 -37.44 15.49
N SER A 95 -23.02 -36.17 15.69
CA SER A 95 -22.24 -35.31 14.77
C SER A 95 -21.18 -34.53 15.53
N TYR A 96 -20.17 -34.06 14.84
CA TYR A 96 -19.16 -33.23 15.45
C TYR A 96 -19.50 -31.75 15.30
N VAL A 97 -19.42 -31.03 16.41
CA VAL A 97 -19.26 -29.57 16.40
C VAL A 97 -17.76 -29.33 16.41
N LEU A 98 -17.29 -28.76 15.34
CA LEU A 98 -15.85 -28.53 15.14
C LEU A 98 -15.33 -27.47 16.10
N GLY A 99 -14.11 -27.67 16.55
CA GLY A 99 -13.40 -26.69 17.35
C GLY A 99 -13.09 -25.42 16.56
N LYS A 100 -12.80 -24.36 17.31
CA LYS A 100 -12.27 -23.12 16.71
C LYS A 100 -10.99 -23.40 15.95
N GLY A 101 -10.82 -22.71 14.83
CA GLY A 101 -9.67 -22.89 13.98
C GLY A 101 -9.91 -23.89 12.85
N LYS A 102 -11.06 -24.56 12.78
CA LYS A 102 -11.34 -25.49 11.68
C LYS A 102 -12.25 -24.88 10.62
N LEU A 103 -11.85 -25.07 9.37
CA LEU A 103 -12.51 -24.57 8.16
C LEU A 103 -12.70 -25.72 7.16
N THR A 104 -13.74 -25.67 6.34
CA THR A 104 -13.85 -26.47 5.11
C THR A 104 -13.82 -25.55 3.90
N TRP A 105 -13.17 -25.96 2.84
CA TRP A 105 -13.07 -25.18 1.60
C TRP A 105 -14.28 -25.36 0.66
N SER A 106 -15.30 -26.11 1.11
CA SER A 106 -16.60 -26.15 0.44
C SER A 106 -17.31 -24.79 0.41
N ASN A 107 -17.02 -23.91 1.39
CA ASN A 107 -17.45 -22.54 1.45
C ASN A 107 -16.24 -21.64 1.80
N PRO A 108 -15.44 -21.23 0.81
CA PRO A 108 -14.20 -20.49 1.06
C PRO A 108 -14.42 -19.10 1.66
N ASP A 109 -15.62 -18.49 1.53
CA ASP A 109 -15.94 -17.21 2.17
C ASP A 109 -15.80 -17.27 3.70
N MET A 110 -15.93 -18.46 4.29
CA MET A 110 -15.79 -18.64 5.75
C MET A 110 -14.39 -18.30 6.28
N ILE A 111 -13.36 -18.24 5.44
CA ILE A 111 -12.04 -17.75 5.86
C ILE A 111 -12.12 -16.33 6.46
N ALA A 112 -13.14 -15.54 6.09
CA ALA A 112 -13.36 -14.22 6.68
C ALA A 112 -13.63 -14.25 8.19
N CYS A 113 -14.08 -15.39 8.75
CA CYS A 113 -14.22 -15.58 10.20
C CYS A 113 -12.89 -15.44 10.95
N TYR A 114 -11.77 -15.63 10.27
CA TYR A 114 -10.41 -15.52 10.81
C TYR A 114 -9.81 -14.14 10.58
N VAL A 115 -10.47 -13.24 9.89
CA VAL A 115 -10.04 -11.85 9.77
C VAL A 115 -10.52 -11.06 10.98
N THR A 116 -9.62 -10.80 11.92
CA THR A 116 -9.91 -10.19 13.23
C THR A 116 -9.17 -8.87 13.43
N PRO A 117 -9.50 -7.80 12.66
CA PRO A 117 -8.79 -6.53 12.73
C PRO A 117 -8.97 -5.80 14.08
N ALA A 118 -10.02 -6.12 14.85
CA ALA A 118 -10.30 -5.55 16.16
C ALA A 118 -9.66 -6.34 17.33
N ASP A 119 -8.96 -7.46 17.06
CA ASP A 119 -8.17 -8.15 18.09
C ASP A 119 -7.13 -7.21 18.68
N ALA A 120 -7.04 -7.16 20.02
CA ALA A 120 -6.17 -6.20 20.71
C ALA A 120 -4.69 -6.34 20.35
N VAL A 121 -4.23 -7.57 20.08
CA VAL A 121 -2.84 -7.84 19.68
C VAL A 121 -2.61 -7.38 18.25
N VAL A 122 -3.54 -7.62 17.34
CA VAL A 122 -3.50 -7.17 15.94
C VAL A 122 -3.51 -5.64 15.87
N ASP A 123 -4.44 -4.99 16.59
CA ASP A 123 -4.54 -3.52 16.65
C ASP A 123 -3.26 -2.89 17.19
N LYS A 124 -2.73 -3.43 18.29
CA LYS A 124 -1.50 -2.94 18.92
C LYS A 124 -0.29 -3.12 18.00
N PHE A 125 -0.19 -4.27 17.30
CA PHE A 125 0.91 -4.52 16.36
C PHE A 125 0.89 -3.55 15.19
N SER A 126 -0.23 -3.46 14.45
CA SER A 126 -0.32 -2.58 13.28
C SER A 126 -0.11 -1.11 13.65
N ARG A 127 -0.76 -0.61 14.72
CA ARG A 127 -0.60 0.80 15.14
C ARG A 127 0.81 1.14 15.59
N ASN A 128 1.47 0.25 16.34
CA ASN A 128 2.83 0.50 16.81
C ASN A 128 3.81 0.65 15.64
N TYR A 129 3.76 -0.27 14.66
CA TYR A 129 4.65 -0.20 13.51
C TYR A 129 4.34 1.02 12.62
N ILE A 130 3.07 1.29 12.32
CA ILE A 130 2.70 2.46 11.52
C ILE A 130 3.06 3.77 12.24
N GLN A 131 2.83 3.87 13.55
CA GLN A 131 3.20 5.06 14.32
C GLN A 131 4.72 5.27 14.34
N TYR A 132 5.48 4.20 14.56
CA TYR A 132 6.94 4.26 14.61
C TYR A 132 7.52 4.69 13.25
N TYR A 133 7.03 4.10 12.15
CA TYR A 133 7.49 4.41 10.80
C TYR A 133 6.72 5.55 10.11
N THR A 134 5.95 6.36 10.85
CA THR A 134 5.29 7.56 10.28
C THR A 134 6.26 8.49 9.54
N PRO A 135 7.49 8.77 10.02
CA PRO A 135 8.46 9.55 9.24
C PRO A 135 8.80 8.89 7.89
N VAL A 136 9.02 7.58 7.88
CA VAL A 136 9.30 6.80 6.67
C VAL A 136 8.13 6.85 5.69
N LEU A 137 6.89 6.71 6.21
CA LEU A 137 5.68 6.86 5.39
C LEU A 137 5.60 8.24 4.73
N ASN A 138 5.90 9.29 5.49
CA ASN A 138 5.86 10.65 4.97
C ASN A 138 6.96 10.91 3.95
N ASP A 139 8.19 10.49 4.25
CA ASP A 139 9.37 10.82 3.47
C ASP A 139 9.51 9.96 2.19
N TYR A 140 9.04 8.71 2.21
CA TYR A 140 9.27 7.77 1.11
C TYR A 140 8.00 7.29 0.41
N PHE A 141 6.89 7.10 1.12
CA PHE A 141 5.70 6.44 0.56
C PHE A 141 4.47 7.35 0.41
N GLY A 142 4.56 8.63 0.79
CA GLY A 142 3.47 9.59 0.64
C GLY A 142 2.18 9.20 1.39
N ARG A 143 2.26 8.41 2.46
CA ARG A 143 1.13 7.86 3.24
C ARG A 143 0.17 7.01 2.40
N SER A 144 0.63 6.41 1.32
CA SER A 144 -0.17 5.54 0.46
C SER A 144 -0.55 4.22 1.13
N ASN A 145 -1.58 3.54 0.61
CA ASN A 145 -1.90 2.17 1.03
C ASN A 145 -0.75 1.21 0.73
N LEU A 146 -0.08 1.40 -0.41
CA LEU A 146 1.13 0.64 -0.77
C LEU A 146 2.21 0.78 0.32
N GLY A 147 2.53 2.01 0.75
CA GLY A 147 3.55 2.22 1.79
C GLY A 147 3.17 1.60 3.15
N ARG A 148 1.90 1.66 3.53
CA ARG A 148 1.41 0.99 4.74
C ARG A 148 1.50 -0.53 4.61
N GLY A 149 1.15 -1.07 3.43
CA GLY A 149 1.29 -2.50 3.12
C GLY A 149 2.75 -2.94 3.24
N ILE A 150 3.70 -2.24 2.63
CA ILE A 150 5.14 -2.52 2.73
C ILE A 150 5.58 -2.59 4.20
N ILE A 151 5.27 -1.55 4.99
CA ILE A 151 5.69 -1.49 6.40
C ILE A 151 5.14 -2.65 7.21
N LEU A 152 3.86 -2.99 7.04
CA LEU A 152 3.26 -4.11 7.78
C LEU A 152 3.82 -5.46 7.34
N TYR A 153 4.05 -5.65 6.05
CA TYR A 153 4.63 -6.88 5.52
C TYR A 153 6.06 -7.10 6.05
N ASP A 154 6.90 -6.08 5.96
CA ASP A 154 8.27 -6.13 6.46
C ASP A 154 8.32 -6.29 8.00
N ALA A 155 7.33 -5.70 8.69
CA ALA A 155 7.18 -5.88 10.13
C ALA A 155 6.92 -7.35 10.50
N LEU A 156 6.13 -8.09 9.71
CA LEU A 156 5.89 -9.51 9.92
C LEU A 156 7.19 -10.31 9.78
N GLY A 157 7.96 -10.05 8.72
CA GLY A 157 9.27 -10.69 8.51
C GLY A 157 10.25 -10.39 9.64
N THR A 158 10.32 -9.12 10.08
CA THR A 158 11.19 -8.68 11.19
C THR A 158 10.75 -9.24 12.52
N HIS A 159 9.44 -9.41 12.74
CA HIS A 159 8.91 -10.08 13.92
C HIS A 159 9.32 -11.55 13.97
N GLY A 160 9.77 -12.12 12.86
CA GLY A 160 10.28 -13.48 12.74
C GLY A 160 9.20 -14.50 12.40
N LEU A 161 8.16 -14.08 11.67
CA LEU A 161 7.19 -15.02 11.12
C LEU A 161 7.84 -15.87 10.03
N VAL A 162 7.47 -17.14 10.01
CA VAL A 162 7.99 -18.14 9.09
C VAL A 162 6.83 -18.93 8.49
N TYR A 163 6.83 -19.05 7.17
CA TYR A 163 5.96 -19.98 6.47
C TYR A 163 6.39 -21.42 6.74
N ASN A 164 5.45 -22.26 7.14
CA ASN A 164 5.65 -23.70 7.29
C ASN A 164 4.36 -24.42 6.91
N ILE A 165 4.49 -25.47 6.10
CA ILE A 165 3.35 -26.29 5.69
C ILE A 165 2.78 -26.97 6.94
N ASP A 166 1.44 -26.96 7.10
CA ASP A 166 0.77 -27.70 8.15
C ASP A 166 1.00 -29.20 7.93
N LEU A 167 1.52 -29.86 8.96
CA LEU A 167 1.81 -31.29 8.91
C LEU A 167 0.58 -32.15 9.27
N GLU A 168 -0.42 -31.55 9.94
CA GLU A 168 -1.61 -32.27 10.40
C GLU A 168 -2.73 -32.28 9.34
N THR A 169 -2.83 -31.20 8.55
CA THR A 169 -3.79 -31.05 7.46
C THR A 169 -3.08 -30.48 6.23
N PRO A 170 -2.18 -31.24 5.58
CA PRO A 170 -1.48 -30.71 4.43
C PRO A 170 -2.49 -30.39 3.32
N PHE A 171 -2.44 -29.16 2.83
CA PHE A 171 -3.35 -28.63 1.82
C PHE A 171 -3.45 -29.55 0.57
N LEU A 172 -2.43 -30.35 0.31
CA LEU A 172 -2.42 -31.35 -0.76
C LEU A 172 -3.50 -32.43 -0.56
N ASP A 173 -3.81 -32.78 0.68
CA ASP A 173 -4.86 -33.77 0.99
C ASP A 173 -6.26 -33.15 0.86
N ILE A 174 -6.36 -31.83 1.04
CA ILE A 174 -7.59 -31.06 0.92
C ILE A 174 -7.89 -30.65 -0.53
N ALA A 175 -6.85 -30.54 -1.37
CA ALA A 175 -6.99 -30.14 -2.76
C ALA A 175 -7.90 -31.06 -3.59
N ASP A 176 -8.03 -32.32 -3.19
CA ASP A 176 -8.92 -33.31 -3.85
C ASP A 176 -10.29 -33.43 -3.14
N ASP A 177 -10.43 -32.97 -1.90
CA ASP A 177 -11.67 -33.00 -1.13
C ASP A 177 -11.93 -31.68 -0.36
N LYS A 178 -12.68 -30.78 -0.99
CA LYS A 178 -13.07 -29.49 -0.37
C LYS A 178 -13.90 -29.61 0.92
N SER A 179 -14.43 -30.79 1.23
CA SER A 179 -15.15 -31.06 2.47
C SER A 179 -14.24 -31.49 3.62
N ALA A 180 -12.98 -31.78 3.35
CA ALA A 180 -11.99 -32.05 4.37
C ALA A 180 -11.76 -30.81 5.25
N PHE A 181 -11.36 -31.05 6.49
CA PHE A 181 -11.15 -29.97 7.45
C PHE A 181 -9.73 -29.47 7.38
N ASP A 182 -9.61 -28.17 7.29
CA ASP A 182 -8.37 -27.42 7.40
C ASP A 182 -8.29 -26.72 8.76
N THR A 183 -7.11 -26.32 9.18
CA THR A 183 -6.89 -25.65 10.47
C THR A 183 -6.30 -24.27 10.24
N VAL A 184 -7.06 -23.23 10.55
CA VAL A 184 -6.69 -21.82 10.41
C VAL A 184 -6.45 -21.19 11.76
N LYS A 185 -5.27 -20.60 11.97
CA LYS A 185 -4.93 -19.85 13.20
C LYS A 185 -5.52 -18.46 13.19
N TYR A 186 -5.95 -18.00 14.36
CA TYR A 186 -6.30 -16.59 14.51
C TYR A 186 -5.07 -15.69 14.40
N PRO A 187 -5.20 -14.49 13.80
CA PRO A 187 -4.10 -13.55 13.59
C PRO A 187 -3.27 -13.23 14.83
N GLY A 188 -3.92 -13.07 15.99
CA GLY A 188 -3.20 -12.83 17.24
C GLY A 188 -2.37 -14.02 17.68
N ASP A 189 -2.88 -15.25 17.49
CA ASP A 189 -2.11 -16.48 17.78
C ASP A 189 -0.94 -16.62 16.81
N MET A 190 -1.15 -16.28 15.52
CA MET A 190 -0.07 -16.26 14.52
C MET A 190 1.05 -15.30 14.91
N LEU A 191 0.74 -14.09 15.38
CA LEU A 191 1.75 -13.13 15.87
C LEU A 191 2.54 -13.69 17.05
N ARG A 192 1.89 -14.46 17.93
CA ARG A 192 2.55 -15.07 19.08
C ARG A 192 3.42 -16.27 18.68
N ASP A 193 2.87 -17.18 17.88
CA ASP A 193 3.48 -18.46 17.57
C ASP A 193 4.52 -18.36 16.44
N LYS A 194 4.38 -17.37 15.55
CA LYS A 194 5.30 -17.00 14.47
C LYS A 194 5.48 -18.06 13.37
N ILE A 195 4.66 -19.07 13.34
CA ILE A 195 4.71 -20.16 12.36
C ILE A 195 3.30 -20.43 11.86
N GLY A 196 3.11 -20.46 10.57
CA GLY A 196 1.85 -20.78 9.93
C GLY A 196 2.00 -21.06 8.44
N ASP A 197 0.92 -21.46 7.81
CA ASP A 197 0.87 -21.75 6.39
C ASP A 197 0.21 -20.63 5.56
N CYS A 198 -0.32 -20.94 4.38
CA CYS A 198 -0.79 -19.91 3.45
C CYS A 198 -2.04 -19.17 3.93
N ASP A 199 -3.00 -19.87 4.54
CA ASP A 199 -4.25 -19.28 5.02
C ASP A 199 -4.04 -18.50 6.33
N ASP A 200 -3.19 -19.01 7.23
CA ASP A 200 -2.77 -18.33 8.45
C ASP A 200 -2.13 -16.97 8.16
N LEU A 201 -1.14 -16.95 7.25
CA LEU A 201 -0.43 -15.73 6.87
C LEU A 201 -1.33 -14.76 6.10
N THR A 202 -2.23 -15.29 5.26
CA THR A 202 -3.19 -14.51 4.49
C THR A 202 -4.21 -13.85 5.43
N ALA A 203 -4.77 -14.60 6.39
CA ALA A 203 -5.70 -14.07 7.38
C ALA A 203 -5.04 -13.03 8.29
N LEU A 204 -3.79 -13.26 8.72
CA LEU A 204 -3.02 -12.31 9.52
C LEU A 204 -2.76 -11.01 8.77
N TYR A 205 -2.16 -11.09 7.58
CA TYR A 205 -1.83 -9.87 6.83
C TYR A 205 -3.09 -9.10 6.41
N GLY A 206 -4.15 -9.83 6.00
CA GLY A 206 -5.47 -9.24 5.74
C GLY A 206 -6.06 -8.53 6.96
N SER A 207 -5.90 -9.07 8.16
CA SER A 207 -6.37 -8.45 9.41
C SER A 207 -5.60 -7.17 9.75
N LEU A 208 -4.28 -7.15 9.57
CA LEU A 208 -3.45 -5.96 9.79
C LEU A 208 -3.82 -4.83 8.82
N LEU A 209 -4.03 -5.14 7.54
CA LEU A 209 -4.48 -4.18 6.53
C LEU A 209 -5.89 -3.65 6.84
N ALA A 210 -6.82 -4.54 7.17
CA ALA A 210 -8.19 -4.18 7.54
C ALA A 210 -8.24 -3.30 8.81
N ASN A 211 -7.35 -3.50 9.78
CA ASN A 211 -7.20 -2.63 10.96
C ASN A 211 -6.86 -1.18 10.59
N LEU A 212 -6.15 -0.97 9.48
CA LEU A 212 -5.85 0.35 8.93
C LEU A 212 -6.92 0.89 7.96
N GLY A 213 -8.03 0.17 7.79
CA GLY A 213 -9.10 0.52 6.86
C GLY A 213 -8.78 0.26 5.39
N ILE A 214 -7.75 -0.57 5.10
CA ILE A 214 -7.38 -0.96 3.74
C ILE A 214 -8.20 -2.19 3.38
N GLU A 215 -9.01 -2.10 2.31
CA GLU A 215 -9.81 -3.23 1.84
C GLU A 215 -8.91 -4.33 1.25
N THR A 216 -9.30 -5.58 1.52
CA THR A 216 -8.58 -6.76 1.06
C THR A 216 -9.51 -7.74 0.35
N MET A 217 -8.97 -8.47 -0.59
CA MET A 217 -9.58 -9.66 -1.19
C MET A 217 -8.65 -10.84 -1.03
N PHE A 218 -9.20 -12.00 -0.74
CA PHE A 218 -8.45 -13.24 -0.75
C PHE A 218 -8.59 -13.91 -2.12
N LEU A 219 -7.53 -14.55 -2.54
CA LEU A 219 -7.40 -15.23 -3.81
C LEU A 219 -7.24 -16.71 -3.52
N ASP A 220 -8.37 -17.42 -3.55
CA ASP A 220 -8.44 -18.86 -3.40
C ASP A 220 -8.17 -19.52 -4.75
N VAL A 221 -7.10 -20.30 -4.82
CA VAL A 221 -6.67 -21.02 -6.01
C VAL A 221 -6.83 -22.51 -5.78
N PHE A 222 -7.78 -23.10 -6.49
CA PHE A 222 -8.04 -24.53 -6.42
C PHE A 222 -7.82 -25.18 -7.79
N LYS A 223 -6.70 -25.87 -7.93
CA LYS A 223 -6.32 -26.65 -9.10
C LYS A 223 -6.20 -28.12 -8.69
N PRO A 224 -6.58 -29.10 -9.52
CA PRO A 224 -6.39 -30.53 -9.21
C PRO A 224 -4.96 -30.83 -8.75
N GLY A 225 -4.83 -31.38 -7.55
CA GLY A 225 -3.54 -31.69 -6.92
C GLY A 225 -2.75 -30.48 -6.38
N ALA A 226 -3.33 -29.27 -6.39
CA ALA A 226 -2.71 -28.09 -5.81
C ALA A 226 -3.77 -27.10 -5.37
N GLY A 227 -3.67 -26.63 -4.15
CA GLY A 227 -4.47 -25.54 -3.67
C GLY A 227 -3.59 -24.49 -2.99
N HIS A 228 -4.04 -23.25 -2.99
CA HIS A 228 -3.29 -22.16 -2.40
C HIS A 228 -4.19 -20.97 -2.15
N ILE A 229 -3.93 -20.25 -1.07
CA ILE A 229 -4.57 -18.98 -0.80
C ILE A 229 -3.54 -17.89 -0.56
N PHE A 230 -3.79 -16.72 -1.12
CA PHE A 230 -3.01 -15.50 -0.92
C PHE A 230 -3.94 -14.31 -1.00
N LEU A 231 -3.46 -13.08 -0.97
CA LEU A 231 -4.34 -11.92 -0.94
C LEU A 231 -3.95 -10.83 -1.91
N MET A 232 -4.89 -9.90 -2.13
CA MET A 232 -4.62 -8.60 -2.71
C MET A 232 -5.29 -7.51 -1.88
N PHE A 233 -4.72 -6.31 -1.90
CA PHE A 233 -5.26 -5.16 -1.18
C PHE A 233 -5.43 -3.94 -2.08
N ASP A 234 -6.38 -3.07 -1.72
CA ASP A 234 -6.68 -1.85 -2.45
C ASP A 234 -5.49 -0.88 -2.41
N SER A 235 -4.92 -0.57 -3.57
CA SER A 235 -3.82 0.40 -3.70
C SER A 235 -4.23 1.82 -3.36
N GLY A 236 -5.53 2.14 -3.43
CA GLY A 236 -6.07 3.49 -3.38
C GLY A 236 -5.95 4.26 -4.71
N VAL A 237 -5.41 3.63 -5.76
CA VAL A 237 -5.32 4.20 -7.11
C VAL A 237 -6.59 3.89 -7.89
N LYS A 238 -7.05 4.82 -8.73
CA LYS A 238 -8.21 4.60 -9.60
C LYS A 238 -7.81 3.82 -10.86
N PRO A 239 -8.71 3.02 -11.46
CA PRO A 239 -8.42 2.28 -12.69
C PRO A 239 -7.88 3.14 -13.84
N ASP A 240 -8.43 4.34 -14.03
CA ASP A 240 -7.99 5.27 -15.08
C ASP A 240 -6.56 5.82 -14.87
N ASP A 241 -6.02 5.65 -13.68
CA ASP A 241 -4.72 6.16 -13.29
C ASP A 241 -3.63 5.06 -13.23
N VAL A 242 -3.95 3.81 -13.57
CA VAL A 242 -3.00 2.68 -13.48
C VAL A 242 -1.68 2.99 -14.19
N SER A 243 -1.73 3.43 -15.43
CA SER A 243 -0.52 3.74 -16.23
C SER A 243 0.29 4.93 -15.69
N LYS A 244 -0.30 5.76 -14.82
CA LYS A 244 0.40 6.88 -14.17
C LYS A 244 1.17 6.43 -12.93
N TYR A 245 0.73 5.35 -12.29
CA TYR A 245 1.23 4.89 -10.99
C TYR A 245 1.91 3.52 -11.04
N PHE A 246 1.77 2.74 -12.09
CA PHE A 246 2.37 1.42 -12.22
C PHE A 246 3.11 1.27 -13.54
N LEU A 247 4.28 0.61 -13.48
CA LEU A 247 5.16 0.40 -14.64
C LEU A 247 4.64 -0.71 -15.57
N ASP A 248 4.05 -1.73 -14.97
CA ASP A 248 3.49 -2.88 -15.66
C ASP A 248 2.07 -3.14 -15.13
N GLU A 249 1.08 -3.04 -16.01
CA GLU A 249 -0.32 -3.29 -15.66
C GLU A 249 -0.58 -4.75 -15.26
N ASN A 250 0.33 -5.68 -15.61
CA ASN A 250 0.25 -7.07 -15.18
C ASN A 250 0.67 -7.28 -13.71
N GLU A 251 1.30 -6.29 -13.09
CA GLU A 251 1.66 -6.35 -11.67
C GLU A 251 0.49 -5.97 -10.74
N VAL A 252 -0.62 -5.50 -11.28
CA VAL A 252 -1.81 -5.13 -10.51
C VAL A 252 -3.06 -5.80 -11.06
N VAL A 253 -4.13 -5.80 -10.28
CA VAL A 253 -5.42 -6.36 -10.68
C VAL A 253 -6.46 -5.25 -10.67
N VAL A 254 -7.10 -4.99 -11.81
CA VAL A 254 -8.24 -4.07 -11.88
C VAL A 254 -9.53 -4.88 -11.74
N LEU A 255 -10.25 -4.65 -10.65
CA LEU A 255 -11.48 -5.38 -10.32
C LEU A 255 -12.40 -4.50 -9.46
N ASN A 256 -13.71 -4.49 -9.74
CA ASN A 256 -14.73 -3.76 -8.98
C ASN A 256 -14.38 -2.26 -8.82
N ASP A 257 -13.99 -1.62 -9.90
CA ASP A 257 -13.60 -0.19 -9.96
C ASP A 257 -12.46 0.20 -9.02
N LYS A 258 -11.57 -0.75 -8.70
CA LYS A 258 -10.39 -0.58 -7.86
C LYS A 258 -9.16 -1.23 -8.48
N VAL A 259 -8.00 -0.75 -8.04
CA VAL A 259 -6.70 -1.30 -8.41
C VAL A 259 -6.11 -2.01 -7.19
N TRP A 260 -5.90 -3.30 -7.32
CA TRP A 260 -5.45 -4.19 -6.25
C TRP A 260 -4.00 -4.61 -6.44
N ILE A 261 -3.27 -4.72 -5.35
CA ILE A 261 -1.89 -5.20 -5.30
C ILE A 261 -1.90 -6.64 -4.77
N PRO A 262 -1.64 -7.65 -5.62
CA PRO A 262 -1.61 -9.05 -5.19
C PRO A 262 -0.30 -9.38 -4.48
N ILE A 263 -0.38 -10.07 -3.34
CA ILE A 263 0.76 -10.39 -2.47
C ILE A 263 0.77 -11.88 -2.14
N GLU A 264 1.93 -12.52 -2.41
CA GLU A 264 2.22 -13.87 -1.96
C GLU A 264 2.70 -13.84 -0.50
N ALA A 265 1.76 -14.04 0.44
CA ALA A 265 2.04 -13.91 1.88
C ALA A 265 3.04 -14.94 2.40
N THR A 266 3.16 -16.11 1.75
CA THR A 266 4.10 -17.18 2.15
C THR A 266 5.57 -16.80 1.97
N LEU A 267 5.84 -15.70 1.25
CA LEU A 267 7.19 -15.12 1.13
C LEU A 267 7.55 -14.18 2.28
N VAL A 268 6.80 -14.21 3.39
CA VAL A 268 7.13 -13.43 4.61
C VAL A 268 8.61 -13.62 4.99
N GLY A 269 9.29 -12.51 5.31
CA GLY A 269 10.74 -12.50 5.53
C GLY A 269 11.60 -12.30 4.28
N LYS A 270 10.97 -12.17 3.11
CA LYS A 270 11.58 -11.62 1.90
C LYS A 270 11.08 -10.19 1.68
N PRO A 271 11.78 -9.36 0.88
CA PRO A 271 11.30 -8.02 0.53
C PRO A 271 9.88 -8.04 -0.04
N PHE A 272 9.07 -7.04 0.30
CA PHE A 272 7.70 -6.91 -0.15
C PHE A 272 7.55 -6.95 -1.69
N PHE A 273 8.45 -6.27 -2.43
CA PHE A 273 8.39 -6.29 -3.89
C PHE A 273 8.57 -7.69 -4.49
N SER A 274 9.28 -8.60 -3.80
CA SER A 274 9.38 -10.01 -4.21
C SER A 274 8.04 -10.72 -4.04
N ALA A 275 7.35 -10.48 -2.93
CA ALA A 275 6.03 -11.05 -2.66
C ALA A 275 4.96 -10.48 -3.60
N TRP A 276 5.03 -9.19 -3.91
CA TRP A 276 4.14 -8.55 -4.90
C TRP A 276 4.32 -9.17 -6.29
N LYS A 277 5.54 -9.24 -6.77
CA LYS A 277 5.84 -9.81 -8.10
C LYS A 277 5.36 -11.28 -8.22
N GLN A 278 5.58 -12.09 -7.18
CA GLN A 278 5.11 -13.48 -7.16
C GLN A 278 3.58 -13.58 -7.06
N GLY A 279 2.95 -12.73 -6.27
CA GLY A 279 1.49 -12.66 -6.18
C GLY A 279 0.85 -12.29 -7.50
N ALA A 280 1.40 -11.29 -8.21
CA ALA A 280 0.94 -10.87 -9.52
C ALA A 280 1.10 -11.97 -10.58
N LEU A 281 2.28 -12.61 -10.61
CA LEU A 281 2.56 -13.72 -11.53
C LEU A 281 1.58 -14.88 -11.30
N LYS A 282 1.44 -15.32 -10.06
CA LYS A 282 0.52 -16.41 -9.68
C LYS A 282 -0.93 -16.09 -10.03
N TYR A 283 -1.39 -14.86 -9.71
CA TYR A 283 -2.73 -14.43 -10.08
C TYR A 283 -2.98 -14.54 -11.59
N ASN A 284 -2.07 -14.00 -12.41
CA ASN A 284 -2.23 -13.99 -13.85
C ASN A 284 -2.22 -15.40 -14.45
N GLU A 285 -1.29 -16.26 -13.99
CA GLU A 285 -1.22 -17.67 -14.42
C GLU A 285 -2.52 -18.43 -14.08
N MET A 286 -2.96 -18.36 -12.84
CA MET A 286 -4.13 -19.09 -12.37
C MET A 286 -5.43 -18.53 -12.94
N LYS A 287 -5.51 -17.21 -13.15
CA LYS A 287 -6.66 -16.57 -13.83
C LYS A 287 -6.76 -17.02 -15.28
N ALA A 288 -5.65 -17.12 -16.00
CA ALA A 288 -5.65 -17.61 -17.39
C ALA A 288 -6.18 -19.05 -17.49
N GLU A 289 -6.00 -19.86 -16.46
CA GLU A 289 -6.48 -21.24 -16.36
C GLU A 289 -7.89 -21.35 -15.71
N ASN A 290 -8.52 -20.23 -15.30
CA ASN A 290 -9.80 -20.15 -14.57
C ASN A 290 -9.80 -20.86 -13.19
N TYR A 291 -8.70 -20.84 -12.48
CA TYR A 291 -8.56 -21.46 -11.15
C TYR A 291 -8.58 -20.44 -10.00
N VAL A 292 -8.82 -19.16 -10.26
CA VAL A 292 -8.89 -18.12 -9.21
C VAL A 292 -10.33 -17.86 -8.82
N ASN A 293 -10.64 -18.06 -7.54
CA ASN A 293 -11.82 -17.53 -6.89
C ASN A 293 -11.44 -16.32 -6.04
N THR A 294 -12.19 -15.22 -6.16
CA THR A 294 -11.94 -13.98 -5.40
C THR A 294 -12.94 -13.84 -4.26
N ILE A 295 -12.45 -13.69 -3.04
CA ILE A 295 -13.25 -13.55 -1.83
C ILE A 295 -13.11 -12.11 -1.33
N SER A 296 -14.17 -11.31 -1.44
CA SER A 296 -14.21 -9.99 -0.80
C SER A 296 -14.28 -10.14 0.71
N VAL A 297 -13.20 -9.81 1.41
CA VAL A 297 -13.17 -9.91 2.88
C VAL A 297 -14.29 -9.07 3.51
N LYS A 298 -14.56 -7.88 2.95
CA LYS A 298 -15.61 -6.98 3.42
C LYS A 298 -17.01 -7.61 3.32
N GLU A 299 -17.32 -8.22 2.17
CA GLU A 299 -18.63 -8.85 1.93
C GLU A 299 -18.78 -10.16 2.71
N ALA A 300 -17.72 -10.96 2.72
CA ALA A 300 -17.70 -12.21 3.47
C ALA A 300 -17.80 -11.95 4.98
N SER A 301 -17.11 -10.96 5.54
CA SER A 301 -17.21 -10.60 6.97
C SER A 301 -18.57 -10.01 7.35
N ALA A 302 -19.32 -9.44 6.40
CA ALA A 302 -20.70 -9.01 6.66
C ALA A 302 -21.66 -10.21 6.79
N LYS A 303 -21.36 -11.31 6.11
CA LYS A 303 -22.14 -12.56 6.15
C LYS A 303 -21.65 -13.49 7.25
N TYR A 304 -20.35 -13.64 7.39
CA TYR A 304 -19.69 -14.53 8.34
C TYR A 304 -18.91 -13.71 9.36
N LEU A 305 -19.50 -13.51 10.52
CA LEU A 305 -18.89 -12.74 11.59
C LEU A 305 -17.64 -13.44 12.12
N ALA A 306 -16.61 -12.64 12.39
CA ALA A 306 -15.41 -13.14 13.03
C ALA A 306 -15.75 -13.81 14.37
N GLY A 307 -15.22 -15.01 14.58
CA GLY A 307 -15.41 -15.72 15.84
C GLY A 307 -14.87 -14.93 17.03
N SER A 308 -15.55 -14.97 18.16
CA SER A 308 -15.01 -14.38 19.39
C SER A 308 -13.77 -15.18 19.81
N HIS A 309 -12.60 -14.62 19.55
CA HIS A 309 -11.31 -15.12 20.00
C HIS A 309 -10.61 -14.03 20.80
N ILE A 310 -10.06 -14.40 21.93
CA ILE A 310 -9.26 -13.49 22.77
C ILE A 310 -7.85 -14.02 22.75
N THR A 311 -7.00 -13.33 22.01
CA THR A 311 -5.56 -13.62 22.04
C THR A 311 -4.98 -13.17 23.38
N PRO A 312 -4.23 -14.03 24.09
CA PRO A 312 -3.48 -13.60 25.26
C PRO A 312 -2.54 -12.45 24.90
N ASP A 313 -2.44 -11.44 25.79
CA ASP A 313 -1.52 -10.32 25.57
C ASP A 313 -0.08 -10.82 25.40
N MET A 314 0.62 -10.24 24.45
CA MET A 314 2.01 -10.54 24.17
C MET A 314 2.85 -9.26 24.25
N PRO A 315 4.11 -9.35 24.70
CA PRO A 315 5.01 -8.21 24.61
C PRO A 315 5.22 -7.83 23.15
N MET A 316 5.02 -6.54 22.83
CA MET A 316 5.32 -6.05 21.49
C MET A 316 6.82 -6.12 21.24
N PRO A 317 7.24 -6.48 20.01
CA PRO A 317 8.65 -6.47 19.68
C PRO A 317 9.21 -5.04 19.81
N THR A 318 10.44 -4.94 20.26
CA THR A 318 11.19 -3.68 20.26
C THR A 318 11.47 -3.32 18.79
N ILE A 319 11.13 -2.10 18.41
CA ILE A 319 11.38 -1.60 17.05
C ILE A 319 12.62 -0.70 17.12
N ASP A 320 13.75 -1.20 16.65
CA ASP A 320 15.03 -0.49 16.66
C ASP A 320 15.44 -0.12 15.23
N GLY A 321 15.15 1.13 14.84
CA GLY A 321 15.55 1.65 13.54
C GLY A 321 14.83 1.01 12.36
N ILE A 322 15.34 1.28 11.16
CA ILE A 322 14.83 0.70 9.91
C ILE A 322 15.49 -0.67 9.72
N ASN A 323 14.70 -1.74 9.66
CA ASN A 323 15.21 -3.09 9.39
C ASN A 323 15.71 -3.25 7.95
N ASP A 324 16.44 -4.31 7.67
CA ASP A 324 17.08 -4.49 6.35
C ASP A 324 16.07 -4.80 5.23
N LEU A 325 14.93 -5.43 5.54
CA LEU A 325 13.83 -5.64 4.58
C LEU A 325 13.28 -4.28 4.14
N LEU A 326 12.89 -3.44 5.10
CA LEU A 326 12.34 -2.11 4.81
C LEU A 326 13.34 -1.20 4.09
N LYS A 327 14.65 -1.30 4.39
CA LYS A 327 15.68 -0.57 3.63
C LYS A 327 15.72 -0.99 2.17
N GLU A 328 15.66 -2.29 1.90
CA GLU A 328 15.64 -2.78 0.54
C GLU A 328 14.37 -2.36 -0.20
N ASP A 329 13.21 -2.45 0.46
CA ASP A 329 11.94 -2.06 -0.15
C ASP A 329 11.81 -0.54 -0.34
N ILE A 330 12.36 0.30 0.55
CA ILE A 330 12.49 1.74 0.32
C ILE A 330 13.32 2.02 -0.93
N LYS A 331 14.45 1.32 -1.10
CA LYS A 331 15.31 1.46 -2.27
C LYS A 331 14.57 1.03 -3.54
N GLN A 332 13.93 -0.13 -3.52
CA GLN A 332 13.17 -0.63 -4.67
C GLN A 332 11.99 0.28 -5.03
N TYR A 333 11.27 0.79 -4.03
CA TYR A 333 10.22 1.78 -4.23
C TYR A 333 10.76 3.07 -4.86
N GLY A 334 11.91 3.56 -4.39
CA GLY A 334 12.57 4.73 -4.98
C GLY A 334 12.88 4.51 -6.45
N MET A 335 13.48 3.38 -6.80
CA MET A 335 13.81 3.01 -8.19
C MET A 335 12.55 2.88 -9.06
N TRP A 336 11.54 2.22 -8.56
CA TRP A 336 10.24 2.06 -9.23
C TRP A 336 9.57 3.42 -9.48
N LEU A 337 9.54 4.30 -8.49
CA LEU A 337 8.98 5.64 -8.62
C LEU A 337 9.75 6.50 -9.63
N GLU A 338 11.06 6.46 -9.57
CA GLU A 338 11.93 7.19 -10.47
C GLU A 338 11.67 6.78 -11.93
N GLN A 339 11.51 5.48 -12.20
CA GLN A 339 11.17 5.00 -13.52
C GLN A 339 9.79 5.50 -14.00
N ILE A 340 8.80 5.57 -13.11
CA ILE A 340 7.48 6.16 -13.43
C ILE A 340 7.62 7.62 -13.81
N VAL A 341 8.37 8.40 -13.02
CA VAL A 341 8.61 9.81 -13.31
C VAL A 341 9.27 9.98 -14.69
N TYR A 342 10.35 9.24 -14.97
CA TYR A 342 11.01 9.29 -16.28
C TYR A 342 10.09 8.91 -17.44
N ASN A 343 9.29 7.86 -17.28
CA ASN A 343 8.36 7.46 -18.33
C ASN A 343 7.30 8.53 -18.59
N SER A 344 6.86 9.24 -17.55
CA SER A 344 5.82 10.28 -17.65
C SER A 344 6.31 11.54 -18.37
N VAL A 345 7.59 11.87 -18.28
CA VAL A 345 8.20 13.05 -18.92
C VAL A 345 8.94 12.73 -20.24
N GLY A 346 8.70 11.54 -20.83
CA GLY A 346 9.21 11.18 -22.14
C GLY A 346 10.65 10.64 -22.17
N SER A 347 11.12 10.04 -21.09
CA SER A 347 12.39 9.30 -20.96
C SER A 347 13.67 10.12 -21.20
N ARG A 348 13.61 11.44 -21.34
CA ARG A 348 14.77 12.32 -21.55
C ARG A 348 14.60 13.64 -20.81
N LEU A 349 15.31 13.81 -19.71
CA LEU A 349 15.43 15.10 -19.04
C LEU A 349 16.53 15.92 -19.78
N ILE A 350 16.13 16.74 -20.73
CA ILE A 350 17.05 17.51 -21.59
C ILE A 350 16.85 19.01 -21.41
N ALA A 351 15.61 19.46 -21.31
CA ALA A 351 15.23 20.85 -21.16
C ALA A 351 14.86 21.19 -19.72
N ALA A 352 14.85 22.47 -19.37
CA ALA A 352 14.41 22.94 -18.06
C ALA A 352 12.97 22.53 -17.78
N GLU A 353 12.14 22.53 -18.81
CA GLU A 353 10.74 22.11 -18.75
C GLU A 353 10.59 20.63 -18.36
N ASP A 354 11.45 19.75 -18.89
CA ASP A 354 11.44 18.32 -18.54
C ASP A 354 11.74 18.11 -17.04
N TYR A 355 12.70 18.86 -16.49
CA TYR A 355 13.01 18.82 -15.06
C TYR A 355 11.90 19.43 -14.22
N TYR A 356 11.24 20.48 -14.71
CA TYR A 356 10.06 21.05 -14.06
C TYR A 356 8.93 20.01 -13.99
N ASP A 357 8.62 19.37 -15.10
CA ASP A 357 7.57 18.35 -15.18
C ASP A 357 7.90 17.14 -14.28
N ALA A 358 9.17 16.72 -14.23
CA ALA A 358 9.63 15.69 -13.30
C ALA A 358 9.45 16.13 -11.83
N GLY A 359 9.78 17.37 -11.52
CA GLY A 359 9.56 17.95 -10.18
C GLY A 359 8.08 17.93 -9.79
N VAL A 360 7.21 18.37 -10.69
CA VAL A 360 5.74 18.31 -10.49
C VAL A 360 5.28 16.87 -10.28
N LYS A 361 5.82 15.93 -11.06
CA LYS A 361 5.49 14.50 -10.92
C LYS A 361 5.92 13.93 -9.57
N TYR A 362 7.11 14.27 -9.09
CA TYR A 362 7.54 13.91 -7.73
C TYR A 362 6.61 14.51 -6.64
N MET A 363 6.10 15.73 -6.84
CA MET A 363 5.12 16.33 -5.92
C MET A 363 3.80 15.53 -5.86
N GLU A 364 3.29 15.02 -6.99
CA GLU A 364 2.11 14.15 -7.01
C GLU A 364 2.29 12.92 -6.11
N PHE A 365 3.51 12.38 -6.08
CA PHE A 365 3.89 11.28 -5.19
C PHE A 365 4.28 11.74 -3.76
N LYS A 366 4.13 13.04 -3.46
CA LYS A 366 4.54 13.67 -2.19
C LYS A 366 6.04 13.52 -1.86
N ARG A 367 6.85 13.31 -2.89
CA ARG A 367 8.32 13.22 -2.81
C ARG A 367 8.92 14.61 -2.95
N PHE A 368 8.68 15.45 -1.94
CA PHE A 368 9.01 16.88 -2.01
C PHE A 368 10.51 17.15 -2.05
N LYS A 369 11.35 16.28 -1.46
CA LYS A 369 12.82 16.43 -1.51
C LYS A 369 13.35 16.21 -2.92
N GLU A 370 12.91 15.16 -3.58
CA GLU A 370 13.26 14.88 -4.97
C GLU A 370 12.66 15.91 -5.93
N ALA A 371 11.46 16.38 -5.65
CA ALA A 371 10.87 17.49 -6.40
C ALA A 371 11.74 18.74 -6.32
N VAL A 372 12.28 19.08 -5.14
CA VAL A 372 13.22 20.20 -4.95
C VAL A 372 14.44 20.05 -5.85
N GLU A 373 15.09 18.87 -5.88
CA GLU A 373 16.27 18.62 -6.71
C GLU A 373 15.98 18.83 -8.21
N MET A 374 14.84 18.36 -8.69
CA MET A 374 14.42 18.53 -10.09
C MET A 374 14.12 20.01 -10.40
N LEU A 375 13.38 20.69 -9.53
CA LEU A 375 13.01 22.09 -9.72
C LEU A 375 14.25 23.03 -9.64
N GLU A 376 15.18 22.79 -8.72
CA GLU A 376 16.44 23.53 -8.65
C GLU A 376 17.25 23.32 -9.94
N THR A 377 17.25 22.10 -10.49
CA THR A 377 17.89 21.82 -11.78
C THR A 377 17.21 22.59 -12.91
N ALA A 378 15.87 22.61 -12.96
CA ALA A 378 15.11 23.38 -13.94
C ALA A 378 15.45 24.88 -13.89
N ILE A 379 15.49 25.46 -12.68
CA ILE A 379 15.79 26.86 -12.44
C ILE A 379 17.26 27.16 -12.81
N ASN A 380 18.20 26.28 -12.48
CA ASN A 380 19.60 26.44 -12.88
C ASN A 380 19.79 26.46 -14.40
N MET A 381 19.00 25.66 -15.13
CA MET A 381 19.01 25.63 -16.59
C MET A 381 18.29 26.84 -17.21
N LYS A 382 17.25 27.31 -16.59
CA LYS A 382 16.41 28.45 -17.03
C LYS A 382 16.14 29.39 -15.85
N PRO A 383 17.06 30.34 -15.56
CA PRO A 383 16.94 31.21 -14.39
C PRO A 383 15.69 32.08 -14.34
N VAL A 384 15.10 32.39 -15.51
CA VAL A 384 13.81 33.09 -15.60
C VAL A 384 12.72 32.03 -15.85
N PHE A 385 12.25 31.43 -14.76
CA PHE A 385 11.21 30.40 -14.78
C PHE A 385 10.30 30.50 -13.54
N PRO A 386 9.43 31.54 -13.52
CA PRO A 386 8.63 31.87 -12.34
C PRO A 386 7.75 30.71 -11.86
N ASP A 387 7.20 29.88 -12.77
CA ASP A 387 6.40 28.72 -12.39
C ASP A 387 7.23 27.69 -11.63
N ALA A 388 8.46 27.39 -12.08
CA ALA A 388 9.34 26.45 -11.40
C ALA A 388 9.75 27.00 -10.01
N ILE A 389 10.04 28.29 -9.92
CA ILE A 389 10.41 28.96 -8.67
C ILE A 389 9.24 28.94 -7.69
N ASN A 390 8.03 29.28 -8.15
CA ASN A 390 6.84 29.17 -7.34
C ASN A 390 6.58 27.73 -6.87
N THR A 391 6.73 26.76 -7.75
CA THR A 391 6.56 25.34 -7.44
C THR A 391 7.59 24.84 -6.43
N LEU A 392 8.82 25.34 -6.51
CA LEU A 392 9.85 25.12 -5.50
C LEU A 392 9.44 25.67 -4.13
N GLY A 393 8.85 26.87 -4.09
CA GLY A 393 8.23 27.42 -2.89
C GLY A 393 7.14 26.53 -2.31
N VAL A 394 6.30 25.91 -3.15
CA VAL A 394 5.28 24.95 -2.70
C VAL A 394 5.94 23.72 -2.07
N CYS A 395 7.01 23.19 -2.65
CA CYS A 395 7.77 22.08 -2.05
C CYS A 395 8.29 22.45 -0.66
N TYR A 396 8.90 23.61 -0.49
CA TYR A 396 9.40 24.08 0.81
C TYR A 396 8.27 24.33 1.82
N THR A 397 7.09 24.77 1.37
CA THR A 397 5.90 24.85 2.23
C THR A 397 5.49 23.46 2.75
N LYS A 398 5.53 22.43 1.89
CA LYS A 398 5.22 21.04 2.27
C LYS A 398 6.28 20.41 3.17
N LEU A 399 7.53 20.85 3.06
CA LEU A 399 8.64 20.49 3.95
C LEU A 399 8.67 21.30 5.25
N GLU A 400 7.69 22.17 5.48
CA GLU A 400 7.56 23.07 6.64
C GLU A 400 8.70 24.11 6.74
N GLU A 401 9.46 24.33 5.68
CA GLU A 401 10.49 25.38 5.56
C GLU A 401 9.85 26.70 5.09
N TYR A 402 8.90 27.22 5.85
CA TYR A 402 8.00 28.30 5.46
C TYR A 402 8.71 29.61 5.09
N ALA A 403 9.77 29.96 5.81
CA ALA A 403 10.53 31.19 5.51
C ALA A 403 11.16 31.13 4.12
N LYS A 404 11.80 29.99 3.80
CA LYS A 404 12.40 29.75 2.51
C LYS A 404 11.37 29.67 1.38
N ALA A 405 10.22 29.09 1.65
CA ALA A 405 9.11 29.05 0.70
C ALA A 405 8.65 30.46 0.31
N ILE A 406 8.52 31.38 1.27
CA ILE A 406 8.13 32.77 1.00
C ILE A 406 9.15 33.47 0.13
N GLU A 407 10.45 33.27 0.38
CA GLU A 407 11.52 33.86 -0.46
C GLU A 407 11.37 33.44 -1.93
N PHE A 408 11.10 32.15 -2.19
CA PHE A 408 10.87 31.68 -3.56
C PHE A 408 9.59 32.21 -4.18
N TYR A 409 8.51 32.33 -3.44
CA TYR A 409 7.29 32.96 -3.98
C TYR A 409 7.49 34.43 -4.32
N GLU A 410 8.23 35.18 -3.49
CA GLU A 410 8.59 36.58 -3.76
C GLU A 410 9.49 36.71 -4.98
N GLU A 411 10.47 35.79 -5.15
CA GLU A 411 11.30 35.72 -6.35
C GLU A 411 10.46 35.43 -7.60
N ALA A 412 9.52 34.48 -7.53
CA ALA A 412 8.61 34.18 -8.63
C ALA A 412 7.78 35.42 -9.02
N LEU A 413 7.25 36.15 -8.04
CA LEU A 413 6.51 37.40 -8.27
C LEU A 413 7.41 38.49 -8.87
N GLN A 414 8.67 38.59 -8.45
CA GLN A 414 9.61 39.56 -9.02
C GLN A 414 9.84 39.30 -10.52
N GLN A 415 9.83 38.02 -10.94
CA GLN A 415 10.02 37.65 -12.35
C GLN A 415 8.71 37.73 -13.17
N ALA A 416 7.59 37.29 -12.61
CA ALA A 416 6.31 37.22 -13.32
C ALA A 416 5.48 38.52 -13.25
N GLY A 417 5.78 39.41 -12.27
CA GLY A 417 4.91 40.51 -11.91
C GLY A 417 3.77 40.05 -10.99
N GLU A 418 2.68 40.79 -10.99
CA GLU A 418 1.51 40.53 -10.15
C GLU A 418 0.82 39.22 -10.60
N HIS A 419 0.79 38.22 -9.72
CA HIS A 419 0.21 36.92 -9.99
C HIS A 419 -0.57 36.38 -8.79
N ALA A 420 -1.91 36.31 -8.92
CA ALA A 420 -2.81 35.99 -7.82
C ALA A 420 -2.51 34.63 -7.17
N GLY A 421 -2.16 33.58 -7.98
CA GLY A 421 -1.84 32.25 -7.47
C GLY A 421 -0.58 32.23 -6.60
N TYR A 422 0.48 32.95 -6.99
CA TYR A 422 1.71 33.02 -6.20
C TYR A 422 1.49 33.80 -4.90
N MET A 423 0.73 34.89 -4.96
CA MET A 423 0.36 35.66 -3.77
C MET A 423 -0.52 34.85 -2.82
N LEU A 424 -1.40 33.99 -3.35
CA LEU A 424 -2.19 33.05 -2.56
C LEU A 424 -1.30 32.07 -1.80
N ASN A 425 -0.26 31.53 -2.44
CA ASN A 425 0.71 30.63 -1.79
C ASN A 425 1.43 31.35 -0.64
N ILE A 426 1.79 32.63 -0.80
CA ILE A 426 2.34 33.45 0.29
C ILE A 426 1.34 33.56 1.43
N ALA A 427 0.07 33.89 1.14
CA ALA A 427 -0.96 34.02 2.15
C ALA A 427 -1.15 32.72 2.96
N ILE A 428 -1.23 31.58 2.28
CA ILE A 428 -1.33 30.25 2.91
C ILE A 428 -0.10 29.97 3.78
N THR A 429 1.10 30.22 3.26
CA THR A 429 2.35 29.94 3.97
C THR A 429 2.54 30.86 5.18
N GLN A 430 2.14 32.14 5.09
CA GLN A 430 2.11 33.06 6.23
C GLN A 430 1.12 32.58 7.31
N PHE A 431 -0.01 32.01 6.91
CA PHE A 431 -0.96 31.43 7.86
C PHE A 431 -0.34 30.21 8.59
N MET A 432 0.32 29.32 7.85
CA MET A 432 0.99 28.14 8.42
C MET A 432 2.14 28.55 9.36
N LEU A 433 2.85 29.63 9.03
CA LEU A 433 3.88 30.22 9.90
C LEU A 433 3.31 30.88 11.18
N GLY A 434 1.99 31.03 11.27
CA GLY A 434 1.30 31.64 12.42
C GLY A 434 1.01 33.13 12.26
N ASN A 435 1.43 33.76 11.17
CA ASN A 435 1.25 35.20 10.90
C ASN A 435 -0.15 35.51 10.35
N LYS A 436 -1.20 35.16 11.10
CA LYS A 436 -2.61 35.22 10.67
C LYS A 436 -3.06 36.59 10.14
N GLY A 437 -2.57 37.69 10.73
CA GLY A 437 -2.91 39.04 10.29
C GLY A 437 -2.36 39.35 8.89
N LEU A 438 -1.08 39.02 8.65
CA LEU A 438 -0.43 39.21 7.36
C LEU A 438 -1.01 38.26 6.30
N ALA A 439 -1.30 37.00 6.68
CA ALA A 439 -1.96 36.03 5.80
C ALA A 439 -3.32 36.57 5.30
N LYS A 440 -4.15 37.12 6.21
CA LYS A 440 -5.44 37.69 5.83
C LYS A 440 -5.27 38.90 4.91
N GLN A 441 -4.33 39.82 5.22
CA GLN A 441 -4.03 40.95 4.36
C GLN A 441 -3.62 40.49 2.96
N LYS A 442 -2.70 39.52 2.85
CA LYS A 442 -2.26 38.99 1.56
C LYS A 442 -3.39 38.30 0.78
N TYR A 443 -4.27 37.62 1.48
CA TYR A 443 -5.44 37.02 0.85
C TYR A 443 -6.42 38.07 0.33
N ASP A 444 -6.64 39.17 1.08
CA ASP A 444 -7.49 40.28 0.62
C ASP A 444 -6.90 40.94 -0.64
N GLU A 445 -5.57 41.10 -0.72
CA GLU A 445 -4.88 41.55 -1.92
C GLU A 445 -5.13 40.61 -3.11
N VAL A 446 -5.05 39.25 -2.91
CA VAL A 446 -5.36 38.24 -3.93
C VAL A 446 -6.79 38.37 -4.46
N VAL A 447 -7.77 38.51 -3.57
CA VAL A 447 -9.19 38.66 -3.95
C VAL A 447 -9.45 39.96 -4.72
N MET A 448 -8.68 41.02 -4.46
CA MET A 448 -8.78 42.27 -5.24
C MET A 448 -8.26 42.11 -6.66
N ILE A 449 -7.22 41.28 -6.85
CA ILE A 449 -6.62 41.00 -8.16
C ILE A 449 -7.48 39.99 -8.95
N ASP A 450 -7.92 38.94 -8.29
CA ASP A 450 -8.76 37.91 -8.88
C ASP A 450 -9.89 37.51 -7.93
N PRO A 451 -11.11 38.04 -8.14
CA PRO A 451 -12.29 37.72 -7.34
C PRO A 451 -12.67 36.23 -7.33
N MET A 452 -12.14 35.40 -8.26
CA MET A 452 -12.42 33.99 -8.29
C MET A 452 -11.87 33.26 -7.04
N PHE A 453 -10.94 33.87 -6.30
CA PHE A 453 -10.42 33.37 -5.05
C PHE A 453 -11.24 33.73 -3.81
N GLU A 454 -12.29 34.57 -3.95
CA GLU A 454 -13.14 34.95 -2.83
C GLU A 454 -13.80 33.73 -2.18
N GLY A 455 -13.75 33.65 -0.87
CA GLY A 455 -14.33 32.57 -0.07
C GLY A 455 -13.50 31.28 -0.01
N LYS A 456 -12.51 31.08 -0.85
CA LYS A 456 -11.72 29.80 -0.87
C LYS A 456 -10.97 29.52 0.43
N LEU A 457 -10.52 30.54 1.15
CA LEU A 457 -9.83 30.39 2.44
C LEU A 457 -10.67 30.82 3.65
N ASP A 458 -11.95 31.12 3.49
CA ASP A 458 -12.81 31.56 4.59
C ASP A 458 -12.93 30.53 5.71
N LYS A 459 -12.95 29.23 5.37
CA LYS A 459 -12.94 28.15 6.35
C LYS A 459 -11.63 28.12 7.14
N VAL A 460 -10.50 28.37 6.49
CA VAL A 460 -9.16 28.43 7.10
C VAL A 460 -9.07 29.60 8.06
N PHE A 461 -9.46 30.79 7.62
CA PHE A 461 -9.46 32.01 8.45
C PHE A 461 -10.61 32.05 9.46
N GLY A 462 -11.77 31.41 9.16
CA GLY A 462 -12.94 31.33 10.06
C GLY A 462 -12.68 30.40 11.26
N ALA A 463 -12.03 29.29 11.07
CA ALA A 463 -11.60 28.40 12.16
C ALA A 463 -10.64 29.10 13.14
N ALA A 464 -9.83 30.05 12.65
CA ALA A 464 -8.94 30.85 13.46
C ALA A 464 -9.70 31.86 14.38
N LYS A 465 -10.87 32.36 13.98
CA LYS A 465 -11.70 33.24 14.84
C LYS A 465 -12.28 32.53 16.05
N ALA A 466 -12.62 31.24 15.92
CA ALA A 466 -13.16 30.46 17.03
C ALA A 466 -12.10 30.10 18.10
N SER A 467 -10.82 30.06 17.76
CA SER A 467 -9.73 29.73 18.69
C SER A 467 -9.20 30.90 19.51
N ILE A 468 -9.53 32.14 19.14
CA ILE A 468 -9.07 33.35 19.86
C ILE A 468 -9.89 33.64 21.15
N ALA A 469 -11.03 32.96 21.33
CA ALA A 469 -11.89 33.16 22.51
C ALA A 469 -11.56 32.28 23.73
N GLY A 470 -10.50 31.46 23.72
CA GLY A 470 -10.12 30.57 24.84
C GLY A 470 -8.66 30.17 24.84
N THR A 471 -7.94 30.71 25.84
CA THR A 471 -6.68 30.25 26.46
C THR A 471 -5.39 30.18 25.64
N SER A 472 -4.34 30.64 26.31
CA SER A 472 -2.95 30.84 25.90
C SER A 472 -2.10 29.53 25.87
N GLU A 473 -2.50 28.52 25.10
CA GLU A 473 -1.63 27.45 24.64
C GLU A 473 -2.16 27.02 23.27
N GLY A 474 -1.35 27.26 22.21
CA GLY A 474 -1.77 27.02 20.85
C GLY A 474 -2.00 25.54 20.55
N PRO A 475 -3.21 25.15 20.13
CA PRO A 475 -3.41 23.79 19.64
C PRO A 475 -2.68 23.62 18.30
N LYS A 476 -1.90 22.55 18.17
CA LYS A 476 -1.45 22.06 16.86
C LYS A 476 -2.72 21.73 16.06
N LEU A 477 -3.07 22.57 15.10
CA LEU A 477 -4.22 22.34 14.23
C LEU A 477 -3.94 21.07 13.41
N LYS A 478 -4.68 20.00 13.67
CA LYS A 478 -4.82 18.89 12.72
C LYS A 478 -5.72 19.41 11.59
N ILE A 479 -5.11 19.68 10.45
CA ILE A 479 -5.86 19.96 9.22
C ILE A 479 -6.56 18.66 8.83
N SER A 480 -7.87 18.71 8.53
CA SER A 480 -8.60 17.53 8.07
C SER A 480 -8.10 17.11 6.67
N ALA A 481 -8.15 15.81 6.37
CA ALA A 481 -7.75 15.29 5.06
C ALA A 481 -8.50 15.96 3.89
N ASP A 482 -9.74 16.39 4.12
CA ASP A 482 -10.55 17.12 3.14
C ASP A 482 -9.99 18.52 2.85
N LEU A 483 -9.43 19.20 3.85
CA LEU A 483 -8.81 20.51 3.67
C LEU A 483 -7.43 20.39 3.00
N GLU A 484 -6.69 19.29 3.26
CA GLU A 484 -5.45 18.97 2.55
C GLU A 484 -5.73 18.70 1.06
N ALA A 485 -6.83 18.03 0.73
CA ALA A 485 -7.25 17.78 -0.65
C ALA A 485 -7.68 19.10 -1.35
N GLU A 486 -8.47 19.97 -0.69
CA GLU A 486 -8.86 21.28 -1.23
C GLU A 486 -7.64 22.20 -1.45
N LEU A 487 -6.66 22.19 -0.55
CA LEU A 487 -5.43 22.97 -0.69
C LEU A 487 -4.52 22.41 -1.80
N ALA A 488 -4.49 21.10 -1.98
CA ALA A 488 -3.76 20.45 -3.08
C ALA A 488 -4.42 20.74 -4.44
N GLU A 489 -5.77 20.68 -4.54
CA GLU A 489 -6.50 21.06 -5.75
C GLU A 489 -6.35 22.55 -6.11
N GLY A 490 -6.29 23.43 -5.11
CA GLY A 490 -6.06 24.85 -5.32
C GLY A 490 -4.68 25.17 -5.87
N SER A 491 -3.65 24.40 -5.49
CA SER A 491 -2.28 24.60 -5.99
C SER A 491 -2.04 24.05 -7.39
N THR A 492 -2.80 23.03 -7.82
CA THR A 492 -2.69 22.43 -9.16
C THR A 492 -3.60 23.09 -10.21
N LYS A 493 -4.75 23.66 -9.80
CA LYS A 493 -5.64 24.38 -10.72
C LYS A 493 -5.20 25.83 -11.05
N GLY A 494 -4.15 26.32 -10.43
CA GLY A 494 -3.52 27.61 -10.75
C GLY A 494 -2.53 27.57 -11.91
N LEU A 495 -2.31 26.41 -12.54
CA LEU A 495 -1.54 26.27 -13.77
C LEU A 495 -2.40 26.70 -14.96
N VAL A 496 -2.49 27.99 -15.21
CA VAL A 496 -3.05 28.53 -16.45
C VAL A 496 -1.98 28.36 -17.54
N GLU A 497 -2.36 27.72 -18.65
CA GLU A 497 -1.56 27.73 -19.87
C GLU A 497 -1.20 29.17 -20.25
N VAL A 498 0.09 29.50 -20.15
CA VAL A 498 0.61 30.80 -20.61
C VAL A 498 0.91 30.69 -22.08
N LYS A 499 0.16 31.42 -22.90
CA LYS A 499 0.49 31.70 -24.28
C LYS A 499 1.75 32.55 -24.36
N GLU A 500 2.70 32.05 -25.15
CA GLU A 500 3.96 32.61 -25.64
C GLU A 500 4.36 34.03 -25.18
N ALA A 501 5.51 34.12 -24.48
CA ALA A 501 6.22 35.37 -24.22
C ALA A 501 7.21 35.71 -25.38
N PRO A 502 7.54 36.99 -25.62
CA PRO A 502 8.30 37.43 -26.79
C PRO A 502 9.82 37.12 -26.67
N LYS A 503 10.41 36.75 -27.79
CA LYS A 503 11.81 36.41 -27.94
C LYS A 503 12.70 37.64 -27.77
N ASN A 504 13.73 37.57 -26.92
CA ASN A 504 14.87 38.48 -26.92
C ASN A 504 16.19 37.77 -27.19
N VAL A 505 17.07 38.44 -27.91
CA VAL A 505 18.26 37.95 -28.62
C VAL A 505 19.50 38.08 -27.76
N GLU A 506 20.39 37.08 -27.80
CA GLU A 506 21.69 37.08 -27.13
C GLU A 506 22.88 36.77 -28.08
N PRO A 507 24.13 37.13 -27.72
CA PRO A 507 25.33 36.97 -28.60
C PRO A 507 25.76 35.48 -28.72
N GLU A 508 26.12 35.09 -29.95
CA GLU A 508 26.21 33.67 -30.37
C GLU A 508 27.43 32.86 -29.90
N ASP A 509 28.54 33.45 -29.52
CA ASP A 509 29.77 32.69 -29.31
C ASP A 509 30.03 32.21 -27.87
N ILE A 510 29.51 32.90 -26.88
CA ILE A 510 29.53 32.42 -25.47
C ILE A 510 28.54 31.27 -25.28
N LYS A 511 27.53 31.18 -26.11
CA LYS A 511 26.44 30.19 -26.06
C LYS A 511 26.94 28.77 -26.39
N LYS A 512 27.83 28.56 -27.34
CA LYS A 512 28.22 27.22 -27.80
C LYS A 512 29.09 26.45 -26.80
N VAL A 513 30.03 27.11 -26.12
CA VAL A 513 30.89 26.46 -25.12
C VAL A 513 30.11 26.17 -23.85
N ASN A 514 29.29 27.11 -23.41
CA ASN A 514 28.40 26.90 -22.26
C ASN A 514 27.32 25.83 -22.52
N PHE A 515 26.80 25.73 -23.74
CA PHE A 515 25.82 24.72 -24.12
C PHE A 515 26.40 23.30 -24.05
N ARG A 516 27.58 23.05 -24.57
CA ARG A 516 28.23 21.73 -24.50
C ARG A 516 28.54 21.31 -23.07
N LYS A 517 29.11 22.20 -22.24
CA LYS A 517 29.36 21.90 -20.81
C LYS A 517 28.08 21.68 -20.01
N ARG A 518 27.01 22.43 -20.28
CA ARG A 518 25.71 22.21 -19.66
C ARG A 518 25.10 20.87 -20.07
N ARG A 519 25.20 20.51 -21.36
CA ARG A 519 24.74 19.22 -21.87
C ARG A 519 25.52 18.07 -21.26
N ALA A 520 26.84 18.20 -21.13
CA ALA A 520 27.71 17.22 -20.48
C ALA A 520 27.27 16.98 -19.01
N ARG A 521 27.01 18.05 -18.26
CA ARG A 521 26.54 17.93 -16.87
C ARG A 521 25.19 17.23 -16.81
N SER A 522 24.24 17.57 -17.69
CA SER A 522 22.95 16.92 -17.81
C SER A 522 23.10 15.43 -18.12
N ASP A 523 23.87 15.09 -19.15
CA ASP A 523 24.14 13.70 -19.53
C ASP A 523 24.80 12.93 -18.36
N ASN A 524 25.72 13.54 -17.62
CA ASN A 524 26.34 12.92 -16.44
C ASN A 524 25.31 12.69 -15.33
N THR A 525 24.43 13.65 -15.04
CA THR A 525 23.39 13.52 -14.02
C THR A 525 22.45 12.36 -14.35
N VAL A 526 22.03 12.26 -15.61
CA VAL A 526 21.20 11.13 -16.09
C VAL A 526 21.97 9.81 -15.96
N GLY A 527 23.26 9.80 -16.31
CA GLY A 527 24.12 8.61 -16.12
C GLY A 527 24.22 8.18 -14.67
N VAL A 528 24.43 9.13 -13.73
CA VAL A 528 24.45 8.86 -12.27
C VAL A 528 23.13 8.27 -11.82
N THR A 529 22.03 8.78 -12.33
CA THR A 529 20.69 8.27 -12.01
C THR A 529 20.53 6.82 -12.46
N PHE A 530 20.86 6.50 -13.72
CA PHE A 530 20.83 5.11 -14.20
C PHE A 530 21.78 4.19 -13.43
N ALA A 531 22.95 4.68 -13.02
CA ALA A 531 23.89 3.92 -12.19
C ALA A 531 23.31 3.61 -10.80
N ARG A 532 22.65 4.59 -10.18
CA ARG A 532 21.92 4.40 -8.90
C ARG A 532 20.78 3.38 -9.03
N LEU A 533 20.13 3.34 -10.17
CA LEU A 533 19.09 2.36 -10.51
C LEU A 533 19.64 0.96 -10.83
N GLY A 534 20.95 0.77 -10.81
CA GLY A 534 21.57 -0.50 -11.20
C GLY A 534 21.56 -0.73 -12.73
N ASN A 535 21.00 0.20 -13.51
CA ASN A 535 21.03 0.12 -14.98
C ASN A 535 22.35 0.68 -15.52
N TYR A 536 23.43 -0.04 -15.25
CA TYR A 536 24.77 0.40 -15.62
C TYR A 536 24.98 0.46 -17.14
N SER A 537 24.22 -0.29 -17.93
CA SER A 537 24.28 -0.21 -19.39
C SER A 537 23.88 1.18 -19.89
N MET A 538 22.73 1.68 -19.46
CA MET A 538 22.27 3.02 -19.80
C MET A 538 23.17 4.10 -19.18
N ALA A 539 23.63 3.91 -17.94
CA ALA A 539 24.55 4.82 -17.29
C ALA A 539 25.84 5.02 -18.13
N ILE A 540 26.43 3.94 -18.63
CA ILE A 540 27.61 3.96 -19.49
C ILE A 540 27.37 4.80 -20.74
N ASP A 541 26.24 4.65 -21.40
CA ASP A 541 25.89 5.41 -22.61
C ASP A 541 25.80 6.92 -22.33
N TYR A 542 25.19 7.29 -21.19
CA TYR A 542 25.07 8.69 -20.80
C TYR A 542 26.39 9.29 -20.32
N PHE A 543 27.21 8.56 -19.57
CA PHE A 543 28.54 9.03 -19.20
C PHE A 543 29.45 9.22 -20.44
N LYS A 544 29.36 8.35 -21.44
CA LYS A 544 30.03 8.51 -22.72
C LYS A 544 29.58 9.76 -23.47
N LYS A 545 28.26 10.09 -23.43
CA LYS A 545 27.73 11.34 -24.00
C LYS A 545 28.25 12.57 -23.24
N ALA A 546 28.32 12.51 -21.92
CA ALA A 546 28.86 13.57 -21.09
C ALA A 546 30.33 13.85 -21.46
N ILE A 547 31.17 12.81 -21.53
CA ILE A 547 32.58 12.90 -21.92
C ILE A 547 32.73 13.43 -23.35
N ALA A 548 31.86 13.04 -24.29
CA ALA A 548 31.88 13.55 -25.65
C ALA A 548 31.57 15.05 -25.74
N ASN A 549 30.76 15.58 -24.82
CA ASN A 549 30.43 17.00 -24.76
C ASN A 549 31.43 17.84 -23.92
N ASP A 550 32.11 17.24 -22.94
CA ASP A 550 33.15 17.86 -22.11
C ASP A 550 34.17 16.80 -21.65
N SER A 551 35.21 16.60 -22.47
CA SER A 551 36.23 15.57 -22.23
C SER A 551 37.23 15.94 -21.13
N GLU A 552 37.26 17.21 -20.70
CA GLU A 552 38.17 17.71 -19.68
C GLU A 552 37.70 17.42 -18.26
N GLU A 553 36.37 17.19 -18.06
CA GLU A 553 35.83 16.93 -16.76
C GLU A 553 36.01 15.46 -16.34
N MET A 554 36.90 15.26 -15.35
CA MET A 554 37.30 13.93 -14.92
C MET A 554 36.23 13.19 -14.11
N ASP A 555 35.31 13.90 -13.45
CA ASP A 555 34.21 13.27 -12.68
C ASP A 555 33.34 12.38 -13.57
N TYR A 556 33.18 12.73 -14.86
CA TYR A 556 32.42 11.90 -15.80
C TYR A 556 33.12 10.58 -16.09
N LYS A 557 34.48 10.60 -16.14
CA LYS A 557 35.28 9.40 -16.33
C LYS A 557 35.34 8.54 -15.09
N VAL A 558 35.31 9.15 -13.89
CA VAL A 558 35.15 8.43 -12.61
C VAL A 558 33.83 7.67 -12.62
N ASN A 559 32.73 8.34 -12.92
CA ASN A 559 31.41 7.72 -12.97
C ASN A 559 31.33 6.59 -14.02
N LEU A 560 31.95 6.79 -15.18
CA LEU A 560 32.02 5.77 -16.24
C LEU A 560 32.84 4.56 -15.80
N ALA A 561 33.99 4.76 -15.14
CA ALA A 561 34.80 3.67 -14.62
C ALA A 561 34.05 2.84 -13.59
N VAL A 562 33.32 3.47 -12.66
CA VAL A 562 32.47 2.79 -11.69
C VAL A 562 31.38 1.96 -12.38
N ALA A 563 30.69 2.52 -13.37
CA ALA A 563 29.61 1.84 -14.09
C ALA A 563 30.13 0.63 -14.91
N LEU A 564 31.27 0.79 -15.58
CA LEU A 564 31.96 -0.29 -16.31
C LEU A 564 32.37 -1.43 -15.35
N TYR A 565 32.94 -1.07 -14.20
CA TYR A 565 33.30 -2.05 -13.17
C TYR A 565 32.09 -2.85 -12.69
N ARG A 566 30.98 -2.18 -12.46
CA ARG A 566 29.72 -2.84 -12.04
C ARG A 566 29.13 -3.75 -13.12
N MET A 567 29.49 -3.55 -14.39
CA MET A 567 29.15 -4.41 -15.53
C MET A 567 30.21 -5.48 -15.83
N TYR A 568 31.17 -5.69 -14.93
CA TYR A 568 32.28 -6.64 -15.08
C TYR A 568 33.18 -6.37 -16.30
N ARG A 569 33.17 -5.13 -16.81
CA ARG A 569 34.02 -4.65 -17.93
C ARG A 569 35.31 -4.07 -17.37
N TYR A 570 36.10 -4.90 -16.72
CA TYR A 570 37.26 -4.48 -15.91
C TYR A 570 38.37 -3.81 -16.71
N ASP A 571 38.69 -4.31 -17.90
CA ASP A 571 39.73 -3.72 -18.73
C ASP A 571 39.41 -2.29 -19.16
N GLU A 572 38.13 -2.04 -19.49
CA GLU A 572 37.68 -0.69 -19.86
C GLU A 572 37.61 0.23 -18.62
N ALA A 573 37.16 -0.28 -17.47
CA ALA A 573 37.16 0.47 -16.22
C ALA A 573 38.60 0.89 -15.84
N MET A 574 39.58 -0.02 -15.98
CA MET A 574 40.97 0.24 -15.70
C MET A 574 41.54 1.29 -16.65
N GLY A 575 41.14 1.29 -17.92
CA GLY A 575 41.57 2.33 -18.88
C GLY A 575 41.15 3.74 -18.42
N TYR A 576 39.92 3.92 -17.96
CA TYR A 576 39.45 5.21 -17.42
C TYR A 576 40.07 5.52 -16.06
N TYR A 577 40.32 4.53 -15.22
CA TYR A 577 41.07 4.70 -13.97
C TYR A 577 42.45 5.30 -14.20
N GLU A 578 43.22 4.77 -15.13
CA GLU A 578 44.55 5.27 -15.46
C GLU A 578 44.50 6.70 -16.06
N GLU A 579 43.49 7.03 -16.86
CA GLU A 579 43.30 8.40 -17.36
C GLU A 579 43.03 9.38 -16.21
N VAL A 580 42.16 9.03 -15.26
CA VAL A 580 41.86 9.85 -14.08
C VAL A 580 43.08 9.99 -13.19
N LYS A 581 43.80 8.88 -12.93
CA LYS A 581 45.03 8.86 -12.12
C LYS A 581 46.12 9.79 -12.67
N LYS A 582 46.20 9.87 -13.98
CA LYS A 582 47.16 10.75 -14.65
C LYS A 582 46.76 12.24 -14.63
N ALA A 583 45.45 12.52 -14.74
CA ALA A 583 44.96 13.89 -14.90
C ALA A 583 44.59 14.55 -13.55
N LYS A 584 43.96 13.81 -12.63
CA LYS A 584 43.53 14.27 -11.31
C LYS A 584 43.72 13.17 -10.25
N PRO A 585 44.97 12.98 -9.74
CA PRO A 585 45.30 11.92 -8.80
C PRO A 585 44.44 11.93 -7.51
N GLU A 586 43.93 13.09 -7.13
CA GLU A 586 43.05 13.23 -5.94
C GLU A 586 41.71 12.55 -6.07
N LEU A 587 41.23 12.27 -7.28
CA LEU A 587 39.98 11.56 -7.53
C LEU A 587 40.13 10.03 -7.47
N VAL A 588 41.37 9.53 -7.48
CA VAL A 588 41.66 8.08 -7.52
C VAL A 588 41.17 7.37 -6.28
N THR A 589 41.14 8.03 -5.12
CA THR A 589 40.60 7.45 -3.87
C THR A 589 39.15 6.97 -3.99
N GLN A 590 38.40 7.51 -4.93
CA GLN A 590 37.04 7.05 -5.23
C GLN A 590 37.01 5.76 -6.05
N LEU A 591 38.14 5.33 -6.59
CA LEU A 591 38.33 4.20 -7.52
C LEU A 591 39.28 3.13 -6.98
N ASP A 592 39.75 3.21 -5.72
CA ASP A 592 40.71 2.29 -5.11
C ASP A 592 40.26 0.81 -5.19
N PHE A 593 38.96 0.56 -5.24
CA PHE A 593 38.40 -0.77 -5.43
C PHE A 593 38.66 -1.34 -6.85
N ILE A 594 38.91 -0.51 -7.86
CA ILE A 594 39.26 -0.94 -9.22
C ILE A 594 40.72 -1.42 -9.24
N GLU A 595 41.63 -0.69 -8.57
CA GLU A 595 43.07 -1.03 -8.49
C GLU A 595 43.27 -2.36 -7.74
N SER A 596 42.59 -2.56 -6.63
CA SER A 596 42.72 -3.77 -5.80
C SER A 596 42.35 -5.08 -6.51
N MET A 597 41.58 -5.02 -7.59
CA MET A 597 41.18 -6.19 -8.38
C MET A 597 42.18 -6.57 -9.45
N GLY A 598 43.07 -5.67 -9.89
CA GLY A 598 44.11 -5.95 -10.90
C GLY A 598 45.10 -7.05 -10.49
N GLU A 599 45.27 -7.30 -9.19
CA GLU A 599 46.13 -8.34 -8.63
C GLU A 599 45.48 -9.71 -8.41
N ASN A 600 44.11 -9.80 -8.39
CA ASN A 600 43.37 -11.00 -8.03
C ASN A 600 42.20 -11.37 -8.96
N THR A 601 42.26 -11.05 -10.23
CA THR A 601 41.17 -11.44 -11.17
C THR A 601 41.28 -12.94 -11.49
N PRO A 602 40.25 -13.77 -11.19
CA PRO A 602 40.14 -15.07 -11.82
C PRO A 602 39.94 -14.84 -13.32
N LYS A 603 40.87 -15.34 -14.14
CA LYS A 603 40.63 -15.43 -15.59
C LYS A 603 39.50 -16.44 -15.82
N PHE A 604 38.28 -15.94 -15.96
CA PHE A 604 37.19 -16.74 -16.50
C PHE A 604 37.42 -16.84 -18.01
N ASP A 605 37.80 -18.04 -18.46
CA ASP A 605 37.83 -18.37 -19.87
C ASP A 605 36.42 -18.15 -20.44
N LYS A 606 36.39 -17.60 -21.65
CA LYS A 606 35.16 -17.33 -22.40
C LYS A 606 34.28 -18.57 -22.42
N PHE A 607 33.04 -18.41 -21.97
CA PHE A 607 31.96 -19.30 -22.38
C PHE A 607 31.54 -18.88 -23.79
N ASP A 608 31.75 -19.80 -24.76
CA ASP A 608 31.18 -19.72 -26.11
C ASP A 608 29.66 -19.87 -26.08
#